data_231cfdbea6e18c1a9d88e7e894f239e3
#
_entry.id   231cfdbea6e18c1a9d88e7e894f239e3
#
_cell.length_a   1.000
_cell.length_b   1.000
_cell.length_c   1.000
_cell.angle_alpha   90.00
_cell.angle_beta   90.00
_cell.angle_gamma   90.00
#
_symmetry.space_group_name_H-M   'P 1'
#
loop_
_entity.id
_entity.type
_entity.pdbx_description
1 polymer ?
#
loop_
_entity_poly.entity_id
_entity_poly.type
_entity_poly.pdbx_seq_one_letter_code
_entity_poly.pdbx_strand_id
1 'polypeptide(L)'
;MHKSILVAAIAVVGFNSAALAEGMRVGVSWASFQEERWKIDEAAMVAAIEANGNTYVSADAQSSAAKQLTDIEALMSQGVDVLIINAWDKDAIGPAIDAAANEGIPMIGYDRLIEDDRTFYLTFDNVGVRRIIAQSVLDVQPEGNYAIIKGDPGDPNAGFLLQGMMEVIGADVEAGKIKIVGEASTDGWKPENAQKNMEQILTANNNAVD
;
A
#
# COMPACT_ATOMS: atom_id res chain seq x y z
N MET A 1 80.93 -34.46 -8.79
CA MET A 1 79.54 -34.73 -9.21
C MET A 1 78.61 -33.80 -8.38
N HIS A 2 78.26 -32.64 -8.92
CA HIS A 2 77.35 -31.69 -8.24
C HIS A 2 75.96 -31.87 -8.85
N LYS A 3 74.99 -32.21 -8.02
CA LYS A 3 73.58 -32.32 -8.41
C LYS A 3 72.90 -30.98 -8.09
N SER A 4 72.56 -30.21 -9.11
CA SER A 4 71.75 -29.02 -8.97
C SER A 4 70.27 -29.40 -8.87
N ILE A 5 69.60 -28.99 -7.78
CA ILE A 5 68.16 -29.14 -7.57
C ILE A 5 67.51 -27.87 -8.04
N LEU A 6 66.69 -27.99 -9.08
CA LEU A 6 65.88 -26.90 -9.62
C LEU A 6 64.55 -26.84 -8.83
N VAL A 7 64.35 -25.77 -8.04
CA VAL A 7 63.08 -25.51 -7.32
C VAL A 7 62.19 -24.68 -8.24
N ALA A 8 61.14 -25.29 -8.77
CA ALA A 8 60.12 -24.57 -9.53
C ALA A 8 59.13 -23.90 -8.52
N ALA A 9 59.14 -22.59 -8.48
CA ALA A 9 58.14 -21.80 -7.73
C ALA A 9 56.84 -21.70 -8.58
N ILE A 10 55.77 -22.36 -8.16
CA ILE A 10 54.44 -22.21 -8.73
C ILE A 10 53.82 -20.96 -8.11
N ALA A 11 53.71 -19.87 -8.87
CA ALA A 11 52.95 -18.69 -8.49
C ALA A 11 51.45 -19.00 -8.64
N VAL A 12 50.75 -19.20 -7.55
CA VAL A 12 49.29 -19.27 -7.52
C VAL A 12 48.75 -17.86 -7.66
N VAL A 13 48.35 -17.50 -8.86
CA VAL A 13 47.59 -16.25 -9.11
C VAL A 13 46.17 -16.50 -8.58
N GLY A 14 45.91 -16.03 -7.37
CA GLY A 14 44.57 -16.02 -6.81
C GLY A 14 43.71 -15.02 -7.61
N PHE A 15 42.83 -15.54 -8.45
CA PHE A 15 41.72 -14.75 -8.97
C PHE A 15 40.80 -14.44 -7.80
N ASN A 16 40.98 -13.25 -7.19
CA ASN A 16 39.91 -12.63 -6.42
C ASN A 16 38.82 -12.21 -7.40
N SER A 17 37.89 -13.11 -7.67
CA SER A 17 36.59 -12.72 -8.21
C SER A 17 35.93 -11.88 -7.13
N ALA A 18 36.01 -10.56 -7.24
CA ALA A 18 35.06 -9.69 -6.57
C ALA A 18 33.69 -10.14 -7.13
N ALA A 19 32.94 -10.92 -6.36
CA ALA A 19 31.53 -11.11 -6.62
C ALA A 19 30.95 -9.70 -6.55
N LEU A 20 30.64 -9.12 -7.69
CA LEU A 20 29.75 -7.98 -7.75
C LEU A 20 28.48 -8.50 -7.07
N ALA A 21 28.12 -7.92 -5.93
CA ALA A 21 26.83 -8.23 -5.33
C ALA A 21 25.79 -7.94 -6.43
N GLU A 22 25.16 -8.98 -6.95
CA GLU A 22 24.01 -8.80 -7.82
C GLU A 22 23.00 -7.99 -7.03
N GLY A 23 22.51 -6.89 -7.65
CA GLY A 23 21.48 -6.06 -7.02
C GLY A 23 20.23 -6.88 -6.72
N MET A 24 19.51 -6.55 -5.67
CA MET A 24 18.26 -7.22 -5.31
C MET A 24 17.21 -7.04 -6.41
N ARG A 25 16.39 -8.06 -6.60
CA ARG A 25 15.17 -7.96 -7.39
C ARG A 25 14.00 -7.65 -6.48
N VAL A 26 13.42 -6.47 -6.63
CA VAL A 26 12.28 -5.98 -5.85
C VAL A 26 10.99 -6.23 -6.61
N GLY A 27 10.11 -7.09 -6.07
CA GLY A 27 8.79 -7.35 -6.61
C GLY A 27 7.75 -6.42 -6.00
N VAL A 28 6.95 -5.75 -6.84
CA VAL A 28 5.89 -4.86 -6.36
C VAL A 28 4.53 -5.33 -6.89
N SER A 29 3.60 -5.62 -5.98
CA SER A 29 2.23 -5.97 -6.30
C SER A 29 1.32 -4.78 -6.02
N TRP A 30 0.76 -4.19 -7.08
CA TRP A 30 -0.18 -3.09 -7.01
C TRP A 30 -1.62 -3.61 -6.97
N ALA A 31 -2.46 -2.99 -6.13
CA ALA A 31 -3.90 -3.27 -6.06
C ALA A 31 -4.60 -2.90 -7.37
N SER A 32 -4.28 -1.72 -7.91
CA SER A 32 -4.71 -1.23 -9.23
C SER A 32 -3.98 0.08 -9.57
N PHE A 33 -4.04 0.49 -10.83
CA PHE A 33 -3.63 1.82 -11.29
C PHE A 33 -4.82 2.72 -11.63
N GLN A 34 -5.96 2.48 -11.01
CA GLN A 34 -7.17 3.28 -11.21
C GLN A 34 -6.95 4.74 -10.75
N GLU A 35 -6.18 4.96 -9.68
CA GLU A 35 -5.84 6.27 -9.18
C GLU A 35 -4.47 6.71 -9.72
N GLU A 36 -4.40 7.95 -10.22
CA GLU A 36 -3.17 8.49 -10.83
C GLU A 36 -1.98 8.53 -9.86
N ARG A 37 -2.23 8.66 -8.55
CA ARG A 37 -1.16 8.66 -7.54
C ARG A 37 -0.30 7.39 -7.61
N TRP A 38 -0.89 6.22 -7.88
CA TRP A 38 -0.14 4.96 -7.92
C TRP A 38 0.92 4.93 -9.01
N LYS A 39 0.68 5.61 -10.13
CA LYS A 39 1.68 5.76 -11.20
C LYS A 39 2.82 6.68 -10.78
N ILE A 40 2.52 7.70 -9.97
CA ILE A 40 3.54 8.62 -9.43
C ILE A 40 4.39 7.87 -8.40
N ASP A 41 3.75 7.12 -7.51
CA ASP A 41 4.42 6.31 -6.50
C ASP A 41 5.28 5.22 -7.15
N GLU A 42 4.77 4.53 -8.18
CA GLU A 42 5.54 3.54 -8.95
C GLU A 42 6.79 4.17 -9.58
N ALA A 43 6.63 5.30 -10.23
CA ALA A 43 7.77 5.99 -10.87
C ALA A 43 8.86 6.37 -9.85
N ALA A 44 8.46 6.80 -8.65
CA ALA A 44 9.39 7.10 -7.57
C ALA A 44 10.08 5.84 -7.02
N MET A 45 9.33 4.73 -6.87
CA MET A 45 9.90 3.44 -6.45
C MET A 45 10.89 2.90 -7.48
N VAL A 46 10.54 2.91 -8.78
CA VAL A 46 11.43 2.50 -9.87
C VAL A 46 12.73 3.29 -9.80
N ALA A 47 12.64 4.62 -9.75
CA ALA A 47 13.82 5.48 -9.71
C ALA A 47 14.70 5.20 -8.49
N ALA A 48 14.12 4.98 -7.31
CA ALA A 48 14.86 4.70 -6.09
C ALA A 48 15.51 3.30 -6.11
N ILE A 49 14.81 2.29 -6.60
CA ILE A 49 15.30 0.91 -6.68
C ILE A 49 16.47 0.83 -7.67
N GLU A 50 16.31 1.38 -8.88
CA GLU A 50 17.32 1.32 -9.94
C GLU A 50 18.55 2.18 -9.60
N ALA A 51 18.38 3.34 -8.96
CA ALA A 51 19.48 4.17 -8.50
C ALA A 51 20.42 3.46 -7.50
N ASN A 52 19.92 2.45 -6.81
CA ASN A 52 20.68 1.61 -5.89
C ASN A 52 21.21 0.31 -6.53
N GLY A 53 21.15 0.18 -7.84
CA GLY A 53 21.64 -0.99 -8.59
C GLY A 53 20.75 -2.22 -8.47
N ASN A 54 19.50 -2.04 -8.02
CA ASN A 54 18.50 -3.12 -7.89
C ASN A 54 17.59 -3.18 -9.13
N THR A 55 16.84 -4.26 -9.26
CA THR A 55 15.91 -4.47 -10.37
C THR A 55 14.48 -4.38 -9.87
N TYR A 56 13.64 -3.56 -10.53
CA TYR A 56 12.21 -3.46 -10.29
C TYR A 56 11.43 -4.43 -11.19
N VAL A 57 10.50 -5.18 -10.62
CA VAL A 57 9.49 -5.97 -11.35
C VAL A 57 8.14 -5.75 -10.68
N SER A 58 7.05 -5.66 -11.45
CA SER A 58 5.74 -5.40 -10.87
C SER A 58 4.61 -6.18 -11.53
N ALA A 59 3.48 -6.22 -10.84
CA ALA A 59 2.22 -6.72 -11.34
C ALA A 59 1.06 -5.84 -10.84
N ASP A 60 0.04 -5.69 -11.69
CA ASP A 60 -1.20 -4.95 -11.40
C ASP A 60 -2.35 -5.94 -11.21
N ALA A 61 -2.90 -5.98 -10.00
CA ALA A 61 -4.02 -6.86 -9.66
C ALA A 61 -5.34 -6.45 -10.32
N GLN A 62 -5.42 -5.26 -10.90
CA GLN A 62 -6.60 -4.76 -11.61
C GLN A 62 -7.88 -4.83 -10.75
N SER A 63 -7.78 -4.49 -9.47
CA SER A 63 -8.88 -4.54 -8.52
C SER A 63 -9.44 -5.95 -8.28
N SER A 64 -8.60 -6.98 -8.35
CA SER A 64 -8.98 -8.38 -8.12
C SER A 64 -8.06 -9.03 -7.09
N ALA A 65 -8.62 -9.39 -5.92
CA ALA A 65 -7.87 -10.11 -4.89
C ALA A 65 -7.32 -11.45 -5.40
N ALA A 66 -8.12 -12.21 -6.16
CA ALA A 66 -7.68 -13.50 -6.73
C ALA A 66 -6.52 -13.32 -7.72
N LYS A 67 -6.58 -12.29 -8.57
CA LYS A 67 -5.49 -11.97 -9.48
C LYS A 67 -4.25 -11.56 -8.69
N GLN A 68 -4.39 -10.77 -7.63
CA GLN A 68 -3.27 -10.34 -6.80
C GLN A 68 -2.49 -11.53 -6.22
N LEU A 69 -3.17 -12.54 -5.72
CA LEU A 69 -2.52 -13.77 -5.23
C LEU A 69 -1.69 -14.44 -6.32
N THR A 70 -2.28 -14.64 -7.51
CA THR A 70 -1.58 -15.24 -8.66
C THR A 70 -0.39 -14.40 -9.12
N ASP A 71 -0.54 -13.06 -9.13
CA ASP A 71 0.53 -12.14 -9.51
C ASP A 71 1.71 -12.21 -8.52
N ILE A 72 1.43 -12.30 -7.21
CA ILE A 72 2.48 -12.43 -6.18
C ILE A 72 3.23 -13.76 -6.34
N GLU A 73 2.51 -14.87 -6.56
CA GLU A 73 3.16 -16.17 -6.86
C GLU A 73 4.05 -16.09 -8.10
N ALA A 74 3.60 -15.38 -9.14
CA ALA A 74 4.39 -15.18 -10.35
C ALA A 74 5.64 -14.31 -10.10
N LEU A 75 5.55 -13.28 -9.24
CA LEU A 75 6.71 -12.46 -8.83
C LEU A 75 7.71 -13.30 -8.03
N MET A 76 7.25 -14.11 -7.07
CA MET A 76 8.12 -15.02 -6.32
C MET A 76 8.83 -16.01 -7.25
N SER A 77 8.09 -16.58 -8.22
CA SER A 77 8.66 -17.50 -9.22
C SER A 77 9.73 -16.85 -10.12
N GLN A 78 9.75 -15.53 -10.24
CA GLN A 78 10.79 -14.78 -10.93
C GLN A 78 12.03 -14.54 -10.05
N GLY A 79 12.04 -15.03 -8.81
CA GLY A 79 13.17 -14.91 -7.89
C GLY A 79 13.33 -13.51 -7.34
N VAL A 80 12.25 -12.90 -6.83
CA VAL A 80 12.33 -11.64 -6.10
C VAL A 80 12.95 -11.85 -4.72
N ASP A 81 13.76 -10.89 -4.28
CA ASP A 81 14.42 -10.92 -2.98
C ASP A 81 13.58 -10.23 -1.89
N VAL A 82 12.62 -9.40 -2.28
CA VAL A 82 11.69 -8.70 -1.41
C VAL A 82 10.40 -8.39 -2.15
N LEU A 83 9.28 -8.40 -1.44
CA LEU A 83 7.96 -8.02 -1.94
C LEU A 83 7.48 -6.73 -1.30
N ILE A 84 6.99 -5.80 -2.12
CA ILE A 84 6.22 -4.63 -1.69
C ILE A 84 4.80 -4.85 -2.16
N ILE A 85 3.83 -4.82 -1.24
CA ILE A 85 2.44 -5.17 -1.54
C ILE A 85 1.53 -4.01 -1.16
N ASN A 86 0.87 -3.42 -2.15
CA ASN A 86 -0.30 -2.57 -1.96
C ASN A 86 -1.53 -3.48 -2.04
N ALA A 87 -2.03 -3.96 -0.91
CA ALA A 87 -3.07 -4.98 -0.88
C ALA A 87 -4.42 -4.45 -1.42
N TRP A 88 -5.05 -5.19 -2.33
CA TRP A 88 -6.41 -4.89 -2.76
C TRP A 88 -7.43 -5.14 -1.64
N ASP A 89 -7.28 -6.26 -0.96
CA ASP A 89 -8.16 -6.68 0.13
C ASP A 89 -7.31 -7.23 1.28
N LYS A 90 -7.48 -6.65 2.47
CA LYS A 90 -6.70 -6.98 3.67
C LYS A 90 -6.91 -8.41 4.17
N ASP A 91 -8.11 -8.96 3.97
CA ASP A 91 -8.48 -10.30 4.45
C ASP A 91 -8.07 -11.39 3.46
N ALA A 92 -8.04 -11.05 2.15
CA ALA A 92 -7.72 -12.00 1.09
C ALA A 92 -6.21 -12.20 0.89
N ILE A 93 -5.35 -11.32 1.43
CA ILE A 93 -3.89 -11.36 1.15
C ILE A 93 -3.13 -12.44 1.95
N GLY A 94 -3.72 -13.00 2.99
CA GLY A 94 -3.10 -13.98 3.89
C GLY A 94 -2.33 -15.11 3.22
N PRO A 95 -2.89 -15.82 2.21
CA PRO A 95 -2.19 -16.90 1.51
C PRO A 95 -0.88 -16.46 0.84
N ALA A 96 -0.80 -15.23 0.32
CA ALA A 96 0.42 -14.71 -0.28
C ALA A 96 1.49 -14.43 0.79
N ILE A 97 1.08 -13.97 1.97
CA ILE A 97 1.98 -13.75 3.12
C ILE A 97 2.57 -15.09 3.58
N ASP A 98 1.73 -16.12 3.69
CA ASP A 98 2.17 -17.46 4.06
C ASP A 98 3.17 -18.03 3.05
N ALA A 99 2.90 -17.88 1.76
CA ALA A 99 3.77 -18.36 0.69
C ALA A 99 5.13 -17.65 0.73
N ALA A 100 5.15 -16.31 0.80
CA ALA A 100 6.38 -15.53 0.86
C ALA A 100 7.21 -15.83 2.13
N ALA A 101 6.55 -15.97 3.28
CA ALA A 101 7.21 -16.31 4.52
C ALA A 101 7.84 -17.72 4.47
N ASN A 102 7.19 -18.71 3.86
CA ASN A 102 7.72 -20.05 3.68
C ASN A 102 8.97 -20.08 2.78
N GLU A 103 9.06 -19.17 1.83
CA GLU A 103 10.24 -19.00 0.95
C GLU A 103 11.29 -18.05 1.57
N GLY A 104 11.01 -17.45 2.73
CA GLY A 104 11.91 -16.52 3.40
C GLY A 104 12.02 -15.16 2.71
N ILE A 105 11.03 -14.78 1.90
CA ILE A 105 10.98 -13.50 1.19
C ILE A 105 10.37 -12.44 2.13
N PRO A 106 11.12 -11.40 2.53
CA PRO A 106 10.59 -10.32 3.36
C PRO A 106 9.52 -9.51 2.62
N MET A 107 8.54 -9.03 3.37
CA MET A 107 7.40 -8.30 2.82
C MET A 107 7.23 -6.91 3.44
N ILE A 108 6.85 -5.96 2.59
CA ILE A 108 6.47 -4.60 2.97
C ILE A 108 5.03 -4.37 2.55
N GLY A 109 4.14 -4.11 3.51
CA GLY A 109 2.80 -3.60 3.25
C GLY A 109 2.89 -2.10 2.95
N TYR A 110 2.59 -1.71 1.73
CA TYR A 110 2.69 -0.33 1.28
C TYR A 110 1.32 0.34 1.21
N ASP A 111 1.19 1.47 1.89
CA ASP A 111 -0.03 2.30 2.02
C ASP A 111 -1.17 1.60 2.76
N ARG A 112 -1.65 0.46 2.30
CA ARG A 112 -2.74 -0.31 2.92
C ARG A 112 -2.20 -1.29 3.95
N LEU A 113 -2.77 -1.27 5.15
CA LEU A 113 -2.34 -2.12 6.26
C LEU A 113 -2.58 -3.60 5.95
N ILE A 114 -1.53 -4.37 6.15
CA ILE A 114 -1.57 -5.82 6.23
C ILE A 114 -1.31 -6.18 7.71
N GLU A 115 -2.33 -6.70 8.40
CA GLU A 115 -2.25 -7.04 9.82
C GLU A 115 -1.57 -8.39 10.03
N ASP A 116 -0.25 -8.44 9.81
CA ASP A 116 0.58 -9.62 10.03
C ASP A 116 1.97 -9.21 10.50
N ASP A 117 2.42 -9.79 11.63
CA ASP A 117 3.70 -9.48 12.27
C ASP A 117 4.93 -9.77 11.39
N ARG A 118 4.76 -10.53 10.32
CA ARG A 118 5.79 -10.85 9.32
C ARG A 118 5.96 -9.77 8.26
N THR A 119 5.10 -8.75 8.28
CA THR A 119 5.05 -7.69 7.26
C THR A 119 5.46 -6.36 7.87
N PHE A 120 6.46 -5.68 7.27
CA PHE A 120 6.75 -4.30 7.63
C PHE A 120 5.75 -3.36 6.98
N TYR A 121 5.08 -2.53 7.77
CA TYR A 121 4.06 -1.61 7.28
C TYR A 121 4.59 -0.20 7.08
N LEU A 122 4.35 0.38 5.92
CA LEU A 122 4.72 1.74 5.56
C LEU A 122 3.51 2.49 4.99
N THR A 123 3.07 3.54 5.68
CA THR A 123 1.96 4.41 5.25
C THR A 123 2.08 5.81 5.83
N PHE A 124 1.08 6.65 5.56
CA PHE A 124 0.89 7.97 6.16
C PHE A 124 0.19 7.86 7.53
N ASP A 125 0.24 8.95 8.32
CA ASP A 125 -0.64 9.11 9.47
C ASP A 125 -2.07 9.41 8.98
N ASN A 126 -2.80 8.36 8.60
CA ASN A 126 -4.15 8.47 8.04
C ASN A 126 -5.14 9.12 9.01
N VAL A 127 -5.00 8.86 10.32
CA VAL A 127 -5.81 9.50 11.36
C VAL A 127 -5.53 10.99 11.40
N GLY A 128 -4.25 11.39 11.42
CA GLY A 128 -3.81 12.79 11.40
C GLY A 128 -4.23 13.53 10.13
N VAL A 129 -4.09 12.90 8.96
CA VAL A 129 -4.55 13.46 7.68
C VAL A 129 -6.05 13.78 7.76
N ARG A 130 -6.86 12.84 8.26
CA ARG A 130 -8.30 13.07 8.32
C ARG A 130 -8.71 14.09 9.37
N ARG A 131 -7.97 14.21 10.49
CA ARG A 131 -8.20 15.31 11.45
C ARG A 131 -8.06 16.66 10.78
N ILE A 132 -7.01 16.85 9.97
CA ILE A 132 -6.78 18.13 9.26
C ILE A 132 -7.93 18.41 8.28
N ILE A 133 -8.36 17.41 7.50
CA ILE A 133 -9.47 17.56 6.56
C ILE A 133 -10.78 17.88 7.31
N ALA A 134 -11.08 17.14 8.38
CA ALA A 134 -12.31 17.38 9.16
C ALA A 134 -12.31 18.75 9.82
N GLN A 135 -11.18 19.20 10.39
CA GLN A 135 -11.05 20.52 10.96
C GLN A 135 -11.28 21.63 9.92
N SER A 136 -10.74 21.45 8.70
CA SER A 136 -10.94 22.43 7.62
C SER A 136 -12.41 22.58 7.23
N VAL A 137 -13.19 21.50 7.31
CA VAL A 137 -14.64 21.56 7.08
C VAL A 137 -15.35 22.23 8.28
N LEU A 138 -15.00 21.83 9.50
CA LEU A 138 -15.61 22.38 10.72
C LEU A 138 -15.37 23.88 10.86
N ASP A 139 -14.22 24.39 10.43
CA ASP A 139 -13.87 25.82 10.47
C ASP A 139 -14.80 26.68 9.57
N VAL A 140 -15.34 26.10 8.49
CA VAL A 140 -16.24 26.84 7.57
C VAL A 140 -17.70 26.49 7.77
N GLN A 141 -18.00 25.29 8.26
CA GLN A 141 -19.35 24.79 8.51
C GLN A 141 -19.41 24.12 9.89
N PRO A 142 -19.50 24.89 11.01
CA PRO A 142 -19.37 24.34 12.36
C PRO A 142 -20.61 23.58 12.86
N GLU A 143 -21.73 23.67 12.17
CA GLU A 143 -23.00 23.01 12.50
C GLU A 143 -23.80 22.71 11.24
N GLY A 144 -24.72 21.75 11.31
CA GLY A 144 -25.60 21.40 10.20
C GLY A 144 -25.69 19.91 9.89
N ASN A 145 -26.18 19.62 8.69
CA ASN A 145 -26.40 18.26 8.22
C ASN A 145 -25.18 17.79 7.40
N TYR A 146 -24.46 16.80 7.91
CA TYR A 146 -23.27 16.27 7.28
C TYR A 146 -23.55 14.93 6.59
N ALA A 147 -22.98 14.72 5.41
CA ALA A 147 -22.90 13.44 4.74
C ALA A 147 -21.47 12.88 4.81
N ILE A 148 -21.32 11.60 5.11
CA ILE A 148 -20.02 10.94 5.19
C ILE A 148 -19.89 9.92 4.05
N ILE A 149 -19.00 10.19 3.11
CA ILE A 149 -18.59 9.24 2.10
C ILE A 149 -17.24 8.64 2.53
N LYS A 150 -17.27 7.36 2.87
CA LYS A 150 -16.10 6.59 3.31
C LYS A 150 -15.40 5.93 2.12
N GLY A 151 -14.18 5.44 2.36
CA GLY A 151 -13.45 4.62 1.40
C GLY A 151 -13.97 3.19 1.28
N ASP A 152 -13.18 2.35 0.61
CA ASP A 152 -13.47 0.92 0.45
C ASP A 152 -13.40 0.18 1.79
N PRO A 153 -14.37 -0.68 2.11
CA PRO A 153 -14.39 -1.42 3.38
C PRO A 153 -13.29 -2.50 3.49
N GLY A 154 -12.74 -2.95 2.37
CA GLY A 154 -11.60 -3.88 2.31
C GLY A 154 -10.24 -3.20 2.58
N ASP A 155 -10.22 -1.85 2.67
CA ASP A 155 -9.03 -1.07 2.97
C ASP A 155 -9.10 -0.51 4.41
N PRO A 156 -8.20 -0.92 5.32
CA PRO A 156 -8.16 -0.41 6.70
C PRO A 156 -8.04 1.11 6.81
N ASN A 157 -7.44 1.77 5.81
CA ASN A 157 -7.32 3.21 5.77
C ASN A 157 -8.68 3.92 5.83
N ALA A 158 -9.74 3.33 5.27
CA ALA A 158 -11.09 3.89 5.37
C ALA A 158 -11.56 4.01 6.83
N GLY A 159 -11.22 3.04 7.67
CA GLY A 159 -11.48 3.06 9.11
C GLY A 159 -10.65 4.11 9.85
N PHE A 160 -9.35 4.20 9.58
CA PHE A 160 -8.46 5.20 10.20
C PHE A 160 -8.87 6.63 9.83
N LEU A 161 -9.26 6.85 8.57
CA LEU A 161 -9.80 8.12 8.12
C LEU A 161 -11.11 8.47 8.85
N LEU A 162 -12.04 7.51 9.00
CA LEU A 162 -13.26 7.74 9.77
C LEU A 162 -12.94 8.07 11.23
N GLN A 163 -12.03 7.34 11.87
CA GLN A 163 -11.59 7.61 13.24
C GLN A 163 -11.09 9.05 13.38
N GLY A 164 -10.15 9.48 12.54
CA GLY A 164 -9.60 10.84 12.60
C GLY A 164 -10.65 11.94 12.41
N MET A 165 -11.66 11.70 11.57
CA MET A 165 -12.79 12.60 11.42
C MET A 165 -13.63 12.66 12.70
N MET A 166 -13.98 11.51 13.28
CA MET A 166 -14.82 11.46 14.48
C MET A 166 -14.11 12.03 15.71
N GLU A 167 -12.79 11.98 15.79
CA GLU A 167 -12.02 12.67 16.83
C GLU A 167 -12.19 14.20 16.79
N VAL A 168 -12.49 14.77 15.61
CA VAL A 168 -12.72 16.21 15.44
C VAL A 168 -14.18 16.59 15.63
N ILE A 169 -15.11 15.89 14.94
CA ILE A 169 -16.52 16.31 14.92
C ILE A 169 -17.39 15.57 15.94
N GLY A 170 -16.89 14.52 16.58
CA GLY A 170 -17.69 13.60 17.41
C GLY A 170 -18.42 14.31 18.56
N ALA A 171 -17.77 15.24 19.26
CA ALA A 171 -18.38 16.00 20.34
C ALA A 171 -19.54 16.91 19.85
N ASP A 172 -19.41 17.49 18.66
CA ASP A 172 -20.47 18.31 18.07
C ASP A 172 -21.63 17.46 17.52
N VAL A 173 -21.35 16.24 17.09
CA VAL A 173 -22.38 15.23 16.75
C VAL A 173 -23.17 14.83 18.01
N GLU A 174 -22.47 14.51 19.11
CA GLU A 174 -23.12 14.17 20.40
C GLU A 174 -23.94 15.34 20.98
N ALA A 175 -23.46 16.57 20.79
CA ALA A 175 -24.16 17.77 21.19
C ALA A 175 -25.34 18.13 20.28
N GLY A 176 -25.53 17.44 19.15
CA GLY A 176 -26.59 17.71 18.18
C GLY A 176 -26.39 18.95 17.31
N LYS A 177 -25.20 19.55 17.33
CA LYS A 177 -24.85 20.66 16.42
C LYS A 177 -24.64 20.15 15.00
N ILE A 178 -23.98 18.95 14.86
CA ILE A 178 -23.81 18.26 13.59
C ILE A 178 -24.75 17.06 13.59
N LYS A 179 -25.53 16.93 12.53
CA LYS A 179 -26.36 15.76 12.28
C LYS A 179 -25.81 15.00 11.08
N ILE A 180 -25.38 13.75 11.30
CA ILE A 180 -25.00 12.87 10.19
C ILE A 180 -26.28 12.36 9.53
N VAL A 181 -26.61 12.89 8.34
CA VAL A 181 -27.84 12.56 7.60
C VAL A 181 -27.66 11.45 6.59
N GLY A 182 -26.44 11.01 6.35
CA GLY A 182 -26.13 9.86 5.50
C GLY A 182 -24.68 9.44 5.61
N GLU A 183 -24.46 8.15 5.50
CA GLU A 183 -23.14 7.53 5.53
C GLU A 183 -23.10 6.38 4.52
N ALA A 184 -22.06 6.34 3.68
CA ALA A 184 -21.89 5.28 2.70
C ALA A 184 -20.42 4.94 2.46
N SER A 185 -20.13 3.67 2.19
CA SER A 185 -18.80 3.20 1.76
C SER A 185 -18.69 3.26 0.23
N THR A 186 -17.48 3.49 -0.25
CA THR A 186 -17.17 3.61 -1.68
C THR A 186 -16.41 2.37 -2.13
N ASP A 187 -17.13 1.39 -2.66
CA ASP A 187 -16.54 0.14 -3.14
C ASP A 187 -15.45 0.42 -4.18
N GLY A 188 -14.28 -0.17 -3.96
CA GLY A 188 -13.11 -0.05 -4.82
C GLY A 188 -12.52 1.36 -4.88
N TRP A 189 -12.86 2.28 -3.97
CA TRP A 189 -12.47 3.70 -4.02
C TRP A 189 -12.91 4.40 -5.33
N LYS A 190 -13.91 3.85 -6.04
CA LYS A 190 -14.32 4.34 -7.36
C LYS A 190 -15.09 5.65 -7.27
N PRO A 191 -14.64 6.72 -7.97
CA PRO A 191 -15.33 8.02 -7.95
C PRO A 191 -16.82 7.94 -8.32
N GLU A 192 -17.17 7.09 -9.29
CA GLU A 192 -18.56 6.86 -9.71
C GLU A 192 -19.43 6.27 -8.60
N ASN A 193 -18.85 5.42 -7.73
CA ASN A 193 -19.57 4.88 -6.58
C ASN A 193 -19.76 5.95 -5.49
N ALA A 194 -18.75 6.79 -5.26
CA ALA A 194 -18.85 7.92 -4.34
C ALA A 194 -19.92 8.91 -4.81
N GLN A 195 -19.94 9.26 -6.11
CA GLN A 195 -20.96 10.13 -6.71
C GLN A 195 -22.35 9.55 -6.50
N LYS A 196 -22.56 8.29 -6.87
CA LYS A 196 -23.84 7.59 -6.70
C LYS A 196 -24.31 7.61 -5.24
N ASN A 197 -23.41 7.33 -4.31
CA ASN A 197 -23.71 7.36 -2.87
C ASN A 197 -24.16 8.73 -2.43
N MET A 198 -23.47 9.79 -2.87
CA MET A 198 -23.84 11.16 -2.52
C MET A 198 -25.18 11.56 -3.13
N GLU A 199 -25.45 11.22 -4.39
CA GLU A 199 -26.75 11.48 -5.05
C GLU A 199 -27.91 10.79 -4.29
N GLN A 200 -27.70 9.56 -3.79
CA GLN A 200 -28.69 8.87 -2.96
C GLN A 200 -28.93 9.57 -1.62
N ILE A 201 -27.85 10.00 -0.95
CA ILE A 201 -27.96 10.74 0.33
C ILE A 201 -28.69 12.08 0.12
N LEU A 202 -28.33 12.84 -0.90
CA LEU A 202 -28.98 14.09 -1.24
C LEU A 202 -30.48 13.91 -1.51
N THR A 203 -30.82 12.89 -2.31
CA THR A 203 -32.21 12.56 -2.63
C THR A 203 -33.02 12.19 -1.38
N ALA A 204 -32.44 11.31 -0.52
CA ALA A 204 -33.10 10.88 0.71
C ALA A 204 -33.34 12.01 1.72
N ASN A 205 -32.53 13.07 1.65
CA ASN A 205 -32.60 14.22 2.56
C ASN A 205 -33.15 15.49 1.89
N ASN A 206 -33.83 15.40 0.75
CA ASN A 206 -34.36 16.56 0.00
C ASN A 206 -33.30 17.64 -0.29
N ASN A 207 -32.07 17.23 -0.56
CA ASN A 207 -30.88 18.07 -0.74
C ASN A 207 -30.51 18.92 0.51
N ALA A 208 -30.98 18.54 1.69
CA ALA A 208 -30.63 19.23 2.94
C ALA A 208 -29.32 18.65 3.53
N VAL A 209 -28.22 18.86 2.82
CA VAL A 209 -26.84 18.62 3.26
C VAL A 209 -26.10 19.94 3.14
N ASP A 210 -25.37 20.33 4.19
CA ASP A 210 -24.74 21.67 4.33
C ASP A 210 -23.25 21.64 3.93
#